data_55f8a5142275e7a33e55af83bf1fa76a
#
_entry.id   55f8a5142275e7a33e55af83bf1fa76a
#
_cell.length_a   1.000
_cell.length_b   1.000
_cell.length_c   1.000
_cell.angle_alpha   90.00
_cell.angle_beta   90.00
_cell.angle_gamma   90.00
#
_symmetry.space_group_name_H-M   'P 1'
#
loop_
_entity.id
_entity.type
_entity.pdbx_description
1 polymer ?
#
loop_
_entity_poly.entity_id
_entity_poly.type
_entity_poly.pdbx_seq_one_letter_code
_entity_poly.pdbx_strand_id
1 'polypeptide(L)'
;YGLTLRVTPAVLIPRPETEHVVEAVLSRVGRDAAVRICDVGTGSGSIAVALAHALPRAVVTAVDLSSAALEIAKENAERHGVAGRVRFVESDLLGAVRGERFEVVVSNPPYVAEGEVLEAQVREYEPREALYAGATGLEVYRRLIPEAWEVLVPGGWLVMEIGHGQREVLAALLTGWDGVEFAADLQGIPRVAIAQRRA
;
A
#
# COMPACT_ATOMS: atom_id res chain seq x y z
N TYR A 1 1.80 -13.34 -6.58
CA TYR A 1 2.92 -13.15 -7.52
C TYR A 1 4.00 -14.23 -7.42
N GLY A 2 3.70 -15.37 -6.74
CA GLY A 2 4.62 -16.49 -6.64
C GLY A 2 5.90 -16.23 -5.84
N LEU A 3 6.00 -15.11 -5.12
CA LEU A 3 7.13 -14.76 -4.29
C LEU A 3 6.97 -15.35 -2.88
N THR A 4 7.97 -16.07 -2.39
CA THR A 4 7.98 -16.58 -1.01
C THR A 4 8.49 -15.49 -0.07
N LEU A 5 7.62 -15.01 0.81
CA LEU A 5 7.95 -13.97 1.79
C LEU A 5 8.12 -14.55 3.19
N ARG A 6 9.09 -14.03 3.93
CA ARG A 6 9.19 -14.22 5.37
C ARG A 6 8.13 -13.34 6.05
N VAL A 7 7.42 -13.92 7.00
CA VAL A 7 6.48 -13.22 7.89
C VAL A 7 6.77 -13.60 9.35
N THR A 8 6.50 -12.68 10.25
CA THR A 8 6.63 -12.85 11.69
C THR A 8 5.45 -12.15 12.37
N PRO A 9 5.22 -12.29 13.68
CA PRO A 9 4.19 -11.51 14.38
C PRO A 9 4.35 -9.98 14.31
N ALA A 10 5.44 -9.47 13.74
CA ALA A 10 5.65 -8.04 13.55
C ALA A 10 4.97 -7.47 12.28
N VAL A 11 4.41 -8.32 11.41
CA VAL A 11 3.83 -7.90 10.13
C VAL A 11 2.52 -8.61 9.84
N LEU A 12 1.66 -7.95 9.08
CA LEU A 12 0.47 -8.56 8.49
C LEU A 12 0.89 -9.72 7.56
N ILE A 13 0.20 -10.85 7.65
CA ILE A 13 0.36 -11.93 6.67
C ILE A 13 -0.22 -11.45 5.34
N PRO A 14 0.58 -11.43 4.24
CA PRO A 14 0.09 -10.98 2.94
C PRO A 14 -1.16 -11.75 2.50
N ARG A 15 -2.19 -11.01 2.05
CA ARG A 15 -3.46 -11.57 1.58
C ARG A 15 -3.44 -11.72 0.06
N PRO A 16 -4.13 -12.71 -0.50
CA PRO A 16 -4.27 -12.86 -1.95
C PRO A 16 -4.85 -11.60 -2.62
N GLU A 17 -5.78 -10.91 -1.95
CA GLU A 17 -6.42 -9.69 -2.43
C GLU A 17 -5.43 -8.56 -2.68
N THR A 18 -4.32 -8.51 -1.94
CA THR A 18 -3.26 -7.50 -2.11
C THR A 18 -2.56 -7.64 -3.48
N GLU A 19 -2.64 -8.79 -4.14
CA GLU A 19 -2.15 -8.93 -5.52
C GLU A 19 -2.87 -8.00 -6.49
N HIS A 20 -4.15 -7.70 -6.27
CA HIS A 20 -4.91 -6.75 -7.10
C HIS A 20 -4.35 -5.31 -7.01
N VAL A 21 -3.76 -4.95 -5.87
CA VAL A 21 -3.07 -3.65 -5.71
C VAL A 21 -1.86 -3.58 -6.63
N VAL A 22 -1.06 -4.63 -6.66
CA VAL A 22 0.11 -4.73 -7.55
C VAL A 22 -0.32 -4.70 -9.02
N GLU A 23 -1.34 -5.48 -9.40
CA GLU A 23 -1.91 -5.49 -10.76
C GLU A 23 -2.42 -4.12 -11.19
N ALA A 24 -3.10 -3.40 -10.29
CA ALA A 24 -3.59 -2.06 -10.54
C ALA A 24 -2.44 -1.08 -10.84
N VAL A 25 -1.31 -1.17 -10.14
CA VAL A 25 -0.11 -0.39 -10.47
C VAL A 25 0.47 -0.80 -11.81
N LEU A 26 0.69 -2.10 -12.04
CA LEU A 26 1.31 -2.61 -13.27
C LEU A 26 0.51 -2.28 -14.53
N SER A 27 -0.82 -2.18 -14.43
CA SER A 27 -1.68 -1.78 -15.56
C SER A 27 -1.55 -0.31 -15.95
N ARG A 28 -0.98 0.54 -15.08
CA ARG A 28 -0.83 1.99 -15.27
C ARG A 28 0.60 2.42 -15.54
N VAL A 29 1.56 1.58 -15.20
CA VAL A 29 2.98 1.85 -15.34
C VAL A 29 3.57 0.89 -16.37
N GLY A 30 4.19 1.42 -17.41
CA GLY A 30 4.89 0.59 -18.40
C GLY A 30 6.03 -0.20 -17.76
N ARG A 31 6.21 -1.46 -18.15
CA ARG A 31 7.20 -2.38 -17.56
C ARG A 31 8.62 -1.81 -17.47
N ASP A 32 9.02 -1.06 -18.49
CA ASP A 32 10.37 -0.49 -18.59
C ASP A 32 10.43 0.97 -18.13
N ALA A 33 9.37 1.49 -17.51
CA ALA A 33 9.33 2.85 -17.01
C ALA A 33 10.25 3.02 -15.79
N ALA A 34 11.02 4.10 -15.79
CA ALA A 34 11.82 4.50 -14.65
C ALA A 34 10.95 5.37 -13.73
N VAL A 35 10.19 4.73 -12.84
CA VAL A 35 9.24 5.38 -11.94
C VAL A 35 9.70 5.27 -10.49
N ARG A 36 9.34 6.29 -9.70
CA ARG A 36 9.51 6.27 -8.25
C ARG A 36 8.18 5.91 -7.61
N ILE A 37 8.18 4.88 -6.81
CA ILE A 37 7.00 4.34 -6.15
C ILE A 37 7.20 4.51 -4.64
N CYS A 38 6.18 4.94 -3.92
CA CYS A 38 6.15 4.90 -2.46
C CYS A 38 5.13 3.86 -2.00
N ASP A 39 5.59 2.83 -1.28
CA ASP A 39 4.76 1.82 -0.64
C ASP A 39 4.57 2.20 0.83
N VAL A 40 3.34 2.56 1.21
CA VAL A 40 3.00 3.11 2.54
C VAL A 40 2.37 2.03 3.42
N GLY A 41 2.95 1.82 4.60
CA GLY A 41 2.62 0.69 5.45
C GLY A 41 3.09 -0.62 4.82
N THR A 42 4.38 -0.67 4.46
CA THR A 42 4.93 -1.76 3.63
C THR A 42 4.84 -3.14 4.30
N GLY A 43 4.75 -3.19 5.63
CA GLY A 43 4.65 -4.43 6.40
C GLY A 43 5.78 -5.41 6.09
N SER A 44 5.45 -6.58 5.55
CA SER A 44 6.44 -7.57 5.10
C SER A 44 7.17 -7.17 3.81
N GLY A 45 6.85 -6.04 3.20
CA GLY A 45 7.38 -5.62 1.91
C GLY A 45 6.70 -6.28 0.71
N SER A 46 5.54 -6.90 0.89
CA SER A 46 4.88 -7.71 -0.15
C SER A 46 4.62 -6.91 -1.44
N ILE A 47 4.11 -5.68 -1.32
CA ILE A 47 3.85 -4.80 -2.47
C ILE A 47 5.17 -4.25 -3.03
N ALA A 48 6.03 -3.69 -2.16
CA ALA A 48 7.32 -3.10 -2.57
C ALA A 48 8.20 -4.10 -3.33
N VAL A 49 8.33 -5.32 -2.81
CA VAL A 49 9.15 -6.38 -3.42
C VAL A 49 8.54 -6.86 -4.73
N ALA A 50 7.21 -7.06 -4.79
CA ALA A 50 6.53 -7.48 -6.00
C ALA A 50 6.66 -6.43 -7.13
N LEU A 51 6.48 -5.15 -6.82
CA LEU A 51 6.64 -4.06 -7.78
C LEU A 51 8.09 -3.90 -8.24
N ALA A 52 9.06 -3.94 -7.31
CA ALA A 52 10.47 -3.88 -7.67
C ALA A 52 10.91 -5.08 -8.52
N HIS A 53 10.31 -6.26 -8.31
CA HIS A 53 10.58 -7.45 -9.12
C HIS A 53 9.97 -7.34 -10.53
N ALA A 54 8.72 -6.86 -10.64
CA ALA A 54 8.01 -6.74 -11.91
C ALA A 54 8.48 -5.56 -12.78
N LEU A 55 8.99 -4.49 -12.16
CA LEU A 55 9.41 -3.24 -12.81
C LEU A 55 10.93 -3.04 -12.65
N PRO A 56 11.75 -3.54 -13.57
CA PRO A 56 13.22 -3.60 -13.38
C PRO A 56 13.90 -2.23 -13.26
N ARG A 57 13.26 -1.15 -13.72
CA ARG A 57 13.78 0.22 -13.66
C ARG A 57 13.12 1.09 -12.59
N ALA A 58 12.13 0.57 -11.88
CA ALA A 58 11.50 1.28 -10.78
C ALA A 58 12.42 1.36 -9.56
N VAL A 59 12.31 2.48 -8.83
CA VAL A 59 12.89 2.66 -7.50
C VAL A 59 11.73 2.78 -6.52
N VAL A 60 11.75 1.95 -5.47
CA VAL A 60 10.68 1.90 -4.47
C VAL A 60 11.18 2.51 -3.17
N THR A 61 10.40 3.40 -2.56
CA THR A 61 10.56 3.81 -1.17
C THR A 61 9.48 3.11 -0.36
N ALA A 62 9.87 2.19 0.49
CA ALA A 62 8.99 1.44 1.38
C ALA A 62 8.98 2.13 2.74
N VAL A 63 7.84 2.63 3.17
CA VAL A 63 7.71 3.30 4.46
C VAL A 63 6.79 2.51 5.40
N ASP A 64 7.14 2.49 6.68
CA ASP A 64 6.34 1.88 7.74
C ASP A 64 6.58 2.60 9.07
N LEU A 65 5.59 2.60 9.96
CA LEU A 65 5.73 3.10 11.31
C LEU A 65 6.58 2.16 12.19
N SER A 66 6.58 0.87 11.86
CA SER A 66 7.27 -0.19 12.60
C SER A 66 8.66 -0.45 12.01
N SER A 67 9.71 -0.13 12.77
CA SER A 67 11.07 -0.53 12.40
C SER A 67 11.25 -2.05 12.29
N ALA A 68 10.51 -2.82 13.10
CA ALA A 68 10.52 -4.28 13.01
C ALA A 68 9.90 -4.80 11.69
N ALA A 69 8.87 -4.14 11.17
CA ALA A 69 8.31 -4.44 9.86
C ALA A 69 9.32 -4.13 8.75
N LEU A 70 9.99 -2.99 8.82
CA LEU A 70 11.03 -2.61 7.85
C LEU A 70 12.18 -3.62 7.78
N GLU A 71 12.62 -4.20 8.89
CA GLU A 71 13.64 -5.25 8.89
C GLU A 71 13.15 -6.50 8.14
N ILE A 72 11.90 -6.93 8.35
CA ILE A 72 11.31 -8.05 7.60
C ILE A 72 11.19 -7.73 6.10
N ALA A 73 10.73 -6.52 5.77
CA ALA A 73 10.63 -6.08 4.37
C ALA A 73 12.00 -6.06 3.67
N LYS A 74 13.05 -5.61 4.38
CA LYS A 74 14.44 -5.61 3.89
C LYS A 74 14.96 -7.02 3.62
N GLU A 75 14.76 -7.95 4.57
CA GLU A 75 15.13 -9.36 4.37
C GLU A 75 14.41 -9.98 3.15
N ASN A 76 13.14 -9.65 2.96
CA ASN A 76 12.40 -10.11 1.79
C ASN A 76 12.92 -9.49 0.49
N ALA A 77 13.28 -8.22 0.48
CA ALA A 77 13.89 -7.57 -0.69
C ALA A 77 15.26 -8.16 -1.04
N GLU A 78 16.08 -8.48 -0.03
CA GLU A 78 17.37 -9.16 -0.21
C GLU A 78 17.18 -10.57 -0.79
N ARG A 79 16.25 -11.34 -0.24
CA ARG A 79 15.89 -12.70 -0.71
C ARG A 79 15.51 -12.73 -2.18
N HIS A 80 14.82 -11.69 -2.66
CA HIS A 80 14.36 -11.60 -4.05
C HIS A 80 15.29 -10.76 -4.94
N GLY A 81 16.46 -10.35 -4.44
CA GLY A 81 17.48 -9.66 -5.24
C GLY A 81 17.08 -8.24 -5.67
N VAL A 82 16.14 -7.61 -4.97
CA VAL A 82 15.65 -6.25 -5.31
C VAL A 82 16.09 -5.18 -4.30
N ALA A 83 16.80 -5.54 -3.24
CA ALA A 83 17.20 -4.63 -2.16
C ALA A 83 17.93 -3.37 -2.65
N GLY A 84 18.72 -3.46 -3.72
CA GLY A 84 19.41 -2.30 -4.31
C GLY A 84 18.50 -1.26 -4.95
N ARG A 85 17.20 -1.54 -5.09
CA ARG A 85 16.18 -0.65 -5.66
C ARG A 85 15.03 -0.34 -4.71
N VAL A 86 15.11 -0.81 -3.46
CA VAL A 86 14.14 -0.53 -2.40
C VAL A 86 14.83 0.18 -1.25
N ARG A 87 14.36 1.38 -0.93
CA ARG A 87 14.80 2.14 0.23
C ARG A 87 13.75 2.01 1.33
N PHE A 88 14.19 1.69 2.54
CA PHE A 88 13.33 1.51 3.72
C PHE A 88 13.43 2.73 4.63
N VAL A 89 12.28 3.30 5.03
CA VAL A 89 12.22 4.52 5.83
C VAL A 89 11.16 4.38 6.93
N GLU A 90 11.55 4.57 8.17
CA GLU A 90 10.59 4.66 9.27
C GLU A 90 9.81 5.97 9.17
N SER A 91 8.48 5.86 9.10
CA SER A 91 7.60 7.00 8.86
C SER A 91 6.17 6.74 9.35
N ASP A 92 5.56 7.73 9.97
CA ASP A 92 4.10 7.78 10.09
C ASP A 92 3.54 8.28 8.75
N LEU A 93 2.92 7.36 8.01
CA LEU A 93 2.47 7.54 6.63
C LEU A 93 3.59 8.16 5.76
N LEU A 94 3.32 9.29 5.12
CA LEU A 94 4.25 9.96 4.20
C LEU A 94 5.09 11.07 4.88
N GLY A 95 5.02 11.18 6.21
CA GLY A 95 5.65 12.26 6.97
C GLY A 95 7.14 12.44 6.71
N ALA A 96 7.91 11.33 6.66
CA ALA A 96 9.37 11.38 6.45
C ALA A 96 9.78 11.63 4.99
N VAL A 97 8.84 11.55 4.03
CA VAL A 97 9.11 11.71 2.58
C VAL A 97 8.38 12.90 1.95
N ARG A 98 7.84 13.82 2.76
CA ARG A 98 7.05 14.99 2.27
C ARG A 98 7.76 15.86 1.22
N GLY A 99 9.08 15.92 1.25
CA GLY A 99 9.88 16.68 0.28
C GLY A 99 10.14 15.97 -1.05
N GLU A 100 9.76 14.72 -1.15
CA GLU A 100 10.01 13.87 -2.32
C GLU A 100 8.84 13.90 -3.30
N ARG A 101 9.07 13.35 -4.50
CA ARG A 101 8.04 13.24 -5.54
C ARG A 101 8.00 11.83 -6.09
N PHE A 102 6.79 11.30 -6.25
CA PHE A 102 6.54 9.93 -6.70
C PHE A 102 5.57 9.92 -7.88
N GLU A 103 5.75 9.00 -8.80
CA GLU A 103 4.80 8.72 -9.87
C GLU A 103 3.66 7.82 -9.38
N VAL A 104 3.91 7.02 -8.32
CA VAL A 104 2.91 6.17 -7.71
C VAL A 104 3.05 6.20 -6.19
N VAL A 105 1.95 6.36 -5.49
CA VAL A 105 1.80 6.03 -4.06
C VAL A 105 0.88 4.82 -3.97
N VAL A 106 1.34 3.78 -3.31
CA VAL A 106 0.59 2.53 -3.13
C VAL A 106 0.51 2.18 -1.65
N SER A 107 -0.59 1.57 -1.21
CA SER A 107 -0.76 1.16 0.18
C SER A 107 -1.77 0.02 0.33
N ASN A 108 -1.50 -0.88 1.25
CA ASN A 108 -2.53 -1.68 1.92
C ASN A 108 -2.62 -1.18 3.37
N PRO A 109 -3.36 -0.09 3.64
CA PRO A 109 -3.41 0.50 4.97
C PRO A 109 -4.33 -0.30 5.88
N PRO A 110 -4.20 -0.21 7.22
CA PRO A 110 -5.22 -0.72 8.12
C PRO A 110 -6.57 -0.05 7.84
N TYR A 111 -7.63 -0.85 7.88
CA TYR A 111 -8.99 -0.39 7.52
C TYR A 111 -10.09 -1.00 8.41
N VAL A 112 -9.74 -1.75 9.43
CA VAL A 112 -10.71 -2.34 10.37
C VAL A 112 -11.14 -1.30 11.39
N ALA A 113 -12.46 -1.19 11.63
CA ALA A 113 -12.97 -0.32 12.69
C ALA A 113 -12.73 -0.92 14.08
N GLU A 114 -12.48 -0.08 15.08
CA GLU A 114 -12.43 -0.53 16.47
C GLU A 114 -13.78 -1.12 16.88
N GLY A 115 -13.74 -2.31 17.49
CA GLY A 115 -14.96 -3.04 17.87
C GLY A 115 -15.44 -4.05 16.82
N GLU A 116 -14.89 -4.06 15.63
CA GLU A 116 -15.12 -5.13 14.65
C GLU A 116 -14.48 -6.43 15.14
N VAL A 117 -15.22 -7.52 15.07
CA VAL A 117 -14.75 -8.84 15.53
C VAL A 117 -14.02 -9.52 14.37
N LEU A 118 -12.73 -9.64 14.50
CA LEU A 118 -11.89 -10.40 13.59
C LEU A 118 -11.81 -11.88 14.03
N GLU A 119 -11.47 -12.76 13.09
CA GLU A 119 -11.15 -14.15 13.38
C GLU A 119 -10.06 -14.24 14.45
N ALA A 120 -10.17 -15.22 15.35
CA ALA A 120 -9.26 -15.38 16.49
C ALA A 120 -7.79 -15.44 16.03
N GLN A 121 -7.51 -16.15 14.94
CA GLN A 121 -6.17 -16.29 14.39
C GLN A 121 -5.57 -14.94 13.96
N VAL A 122 -6.34 -14.08 13.28
CA VAL A 122 -5.88 -12.76 12.87
C VAL A 122 -5.61 -11.89 14.10
N ARG A 123 -6.56 -11.85 15.03
CA ARG A 123 -6.48 -11.02 16.24
C ARG A 123 -5.31 -11.42 17.16
N GLU A 124 -4.95 -12.73 17.24
CA GLU A 124 -3.95 -13.24 18.17
C GLU A 124 -2.52 -13.19 17.64
N TYR A 125 -2.34 -13.26 16.32
CA TYR A 125 -1.01 -13.41 15.72
C TYR A 125 -0.56 -12.23 14.86
N GLU A 126 -1.44 -11.30 14.51
CA GLU A 126 -1.09 -10.16 13.66
C GLU A 126 -1.08 -8.86 14.45
N PRO A 127 -0.18 -7.91 14.13
CA PRO A 127 -0.05 -6.69 14.90
C PRO A 127 -1.30 -5.82 14.77
N ARG A 128 -1.79 -5.31 15.91
CA ARG A 128 -3.02 -4.53 15.98
C ARG A 128 -2.97 -3.28 15.10
N GLU A 129 -1.80 -2.64 15.03
CA GLU A 129 -1.57 -1.44 14.23
C GLU A 129 -1.68 -1.67 12.73
N ALA A 130 -1.48 -2.90 12.27
CA ALA A 130 -1.65 -3.27 10.86
C ALA A 130 -3.10 -3.60 10.49
N LEU A 131 -3.99 -3.71 11.48
CA LEU A 131 -5.39 -4.09 11.29
C LEU A 131 -6.35 -2.93 11.51
N TYR A 132 -6.24 -2.25 12.66
CA TYR A 132 -7.24 -1.29 13.11
C TYR A 132 -6.88 0.14 12.73
N ALA A 133 -7.86 0.84 12.18
CA ALA A 133 -7.74 2.23 11.73
C ALA A 133 -8.72 3.17 12.47
N GLY A 134 -8.78 3.04 13.79
CA GLY A 134 -9.61 3.89 14.63
C GLY A 134 -11.11 3.51 14.64
N ALA A 135 -11.95 4.43 15.06
CA ALA A 135 -13.35 4.17 15.36
C ALA A 135 -14.21 3.77 14.13
N THR A 136 -13.82 4.23 12.94
CA THR A 136 -14.61 4.01 11.71
C THR A 136 -13.90 3.13 10.67
N GLY A 137 -12.60 2.81 10.88
CA GLY A 137 -11.78 2.13 9.89
C GLY A 137 -11.35 3.03 8.72
N LEU A 138 -11.62 4.33 8.79
CA LEU A 138 -11.35 5.29 7.72
C LEU A 138 -10.28 6.33 8.10
N GLU A 139 -9.82 6.31 9.32
CA GLU A 139 -8.93 7.34 9.87
C GLU A 139 -7.60 7.40 9.14
N VAL A 140 -7.06 6.26 8.73
CA VAL A 140 -5.82 6.20 7.96
C VAL A 140 -6.03 6.75 6.56
N TYR A 141 -7.11 6.42 5.87
CA TYR A 141 -7.40 6.98 4.54
C TYR A 141 -7.55 8.50 4.55
N ARG A 142 -8.23 9.05 5.58
CA ARG A 142 -8.43 10.50 5.74
C ARG A 142 -7.11 11.26 5.87
N ARG A 143 -6.06 10.61 6.36
CA ARG A 143 -4.69 11.16 6.44
C ARG A 143 -3.89 10.86 5.17
N LEU A 144 -3.91 9.62 4.71
CA LEU A 144 -3.10 9.16 3.58
C LEU A 144 -3.46 9.88 2.27
N ILE A 145 -4.76 10.05 1.97
CA ILE A 145 -5.22 10.65 0.71
C ILE A 145 -4.67 12.09 0.51
N PRO A 146 -4.80 13.03 1.47
CA PRO A 146 -4.22 14.36 1.31
C PRO A 146 -2.68 14.34 1.35
N GLU A 147 -2.04 13.48 2.15
CA GLU A 147 -0.58 13.37 2.16
C GLU A 147 -0.05 12.83 0.81
N ALA A 148 -0.75 11.87 0.20
CA ALA A 148 -0.40 11.34 -1.11
C ALA A 148 -0.50 12.42 -2.21
N TRP A 149 -1.52 13.28 -2.13
CA TRP A 149 -1.62 14.43 -3.04
C TRP A 149 -0.38 15.31 -3.00
N GLU A 150 0.18 15.56 -1.82
CA GLU A 150 1.34 16.43 -1.65
C GLU A 150 2.63 15.84 -2.28
N VAL A 151 2.80 14.52 -2.23
CA VAL A 151 4.03 13.86 -2.69
C VAL A 151 3.94 13.28 -4.10
N LEU A 152 2.76 13.10 -4.66
CA LEU A 152 2.60 12.66 -6.04
C LEU A 152 3.00 13.79 -7.02
N VAL A 153 3.57 13.42 -8.15
CA VAL A 153 3.68 14.34 -9.30
C VAL A 153 2.29 14.60 -9.90
N PRO A 154 2.08 15.72 -10.62
CA PRO A 154 0.88 15.88 -11.45
C PRO A 154 0.72 14.69 -12.41
N GLY A 155 -0.46 14.10 -12.49
CA GLY A 155 -0.72 12.87 -13.24
C GLY A 155 -0.26 11.58 -12.55
N GLY A 156 0.31 11.65 -11.35
CA GLY A 156 0.70 10.48 -10.55
C GLY A 156 -0.51 9.72 -9.96
N TRP A 157 -0.30 8.47 -9.61
CA TRP A 157 -1.36 7.54 -9.19
C TRP A 157 -1.32 7.24 -7.70
N LEU A 158 -2.48 7.29 -7.06
CA LEU A 158 -2.73 6.72 -5.74
C LEU A 158 -3.49 5.39 -5.92
N VAL A 159 -2.96 4.31 -5.36
CA VAL A 159 -3.55 2.96 -5.42
C VAL A 159 -3.62 2.40 -4.00
N MET A 160 -4.81 2.08 -3.52
CA MET A 160 -5.00 1.61 -2.14
C MET A 160 -5.89 0.37 -2.07
N GLU A 161 -5.51 -0.62 -1.28
CA GLU A 161 -6.44 -1.66 -0.85
C GLU A 161 -7.55 -1.04 0.01
N ILE A 162 -8.78 -1.58 -0.09
CA ILE A 162 -9.94 -1.10 0.65
C ILE A 162 -10.69 -2.24 1.32
N GLY A 163 -11.27 -1.95 2.49
CA GLY A 163 -12.15 -2.87 3.19
C GLY A 163 -13.49 -3.06 2.48
N HIS A 164 -14.14 -4.18 2.78
CA HIS A 164 -15.47 -4.46 2.27
C HIS A 164 -16.47 -3.35 2.70
N GLY A 165 -17.25 -2.87 1.74
CA GLY A 165 -18.28 -1.83 1.99
C GLY A 165 -17.76 -0.40 2.08
N GLN A 166 -16.45 -0.14 1.93
CA GLN A 166 -15.88 1.21 2.06
C GLN A 166 -15.88 2.04 0.77
N ARG A 167 -16.32 1.47 -0.36
CA ARG A 167 -16.27 2.10 -1.69
C ARG A 167 -16.90 3.50 -1.74
N GLU A 168 -18.16 3.64 -1.26
CA GLU A 168 -18.90 4.91 -1.37
C GLU A 168 -18.24 6.04 -0.57
N VAL A 169 -17.75 5.71 0.63
CA VAL A 169 -17.07 6.69 1.48
C VAL A 169 -15.74 7.10 0.88
N LEU A 170 -14.98 6.14 0.33
CA LEU A 170 -13.70 6.44 -0.32
C LEU A 170 -13.89 7.21 -1.62
N ALA A 171 -14.95 6.96 -2.39
CA ALA A 171 -15.29 7.78 -3.54
C ALA A 171 -15.54 9.25 -3.15
N ALA A 172 -16.18 9.49 -2.00
CA ALA A 172 -16.37 10.85 -1.47
C ALA A 172 -15.04 11.47 -1.01
N LEU A 173 -14.14 10.72 -0.36
CA LEU A 173 -12.82 11.21 0.07
C LEU A 173 -11.90 11.53 -1.12
N LEU A 174 -12.09 10.85 -2.24
CA LEU A 174 -11.32 11.07 -3.48
C LEU A 174 -11.94 12.15 -4.38
N THR A 175 -12.94 12.92 -3.87
CA THR A 175 -13.48 14.07 -4.61
C THR A 175 -12.34 15.06 -4.92
N GLY A 176 -12.22 15.44 -6.20
CA GLY A 176 -11.14 16.31 -6.66
C GLY A 176 -9.96 15.58 -7.32
N TRP A 177 -9.89 14.26 -7.20
CA TRP A 177 -8.98 13.44 -7.98
C TRP A 177 -9.56 13.12 -9.37
N ASP A 178 -8.71 12.83 -10.33
CA ASP A 178 -9.12 12.36 -11.66
C ASP A 178 -9.11 10.83 -11.73
N GLY A 179 -9.83 10.25 -12.69
CA GLY A 179 -9.80 8.82 -13.00
C GLY A 179 -10.09 7.91 -11.80
N VAL A 180 -11.00 8.30 -10.90
CA VAL A 180 -11.34 7.49 -9.72
C VAL A 180 -12.02 6.19 -10.15
N GLU A 181 -11.38 5.08 -9.85
CA GLU A 181 -11.83 3.73 -10.20
C GLU A 181 -11.77 2.80 -8.98
N PHE A 182 -12.57 1.75 -9.01
CA PHE A 182 -12.56 0.69 -7.99
C PHE A 182 -12.44 -0.66 -8.69
N ALA A 183 -11.29 -1.33 -8.52
CA ALA A 183 -11.09 -2.68 -9.01
C ALA A 183 -11.67 -3.70 -8.02
N ALA A 184 -12.36 -4.70 -8.56
CA ALA A 184 -12.97 -5.76 -7.79
C ALA A 184 -12.14 -7.04 -7.85
N ASP A 185 -12.28 -7.88 -6.81
CA ASP A 185 -11.77 -9.24 -6.80
C ASP A 185 -12.60 -10.16 -7.73
N LEU A 186 -12.23 -11.44 -7.79
CA LEU A 186 -12.91 -12.45 -8.61
C LEU A 186 -14.36 -12.71 -8.19
N GLN A 187 -14.77 -12.26 -7.00
CA GLN A 187 -16.14 -12.34 -6.51
C GLN A 187 -16.96 -11.09 -6.81
N GLY A 188 -16.35 -10.09 -7.46
CA GLY A 188 -16.98 -8.81 -7.77
C GLY A 188 -17.01 -7.83 -6.60
N ILE A 189 -16.25 -8.08 -5.53
CA ILE A 189 -16.16 -7.21 -4.36
C ILE A 189 -15.06 -6.16 -4.62
N PRO A 190 -15.36 -4.83 -4.53
CA PRO A 190 -14.34 -3.80 -4.65
C PRO A 190 -13.24 -3.96 -3.59
N ARG A 191 -11.99 -4.07 -4.05
CA ARG A 191 -10.81 -4.28 -3.19
C ARG A 191 -9.73 -3.22 -3.36
N VAL A 192 -9.72 -2.50 -4.47
CA VAL A 192 -8.70 -1.49 -4.74
C VAL A 192 -9.36 -0.19 -5.18
N ALA A 193 -9.04 0.89 -4.50
CA ALA A 193 -9.34 2.24 -4.94
C ALA A 193 -8.14 2.81 -5.70
N ILE A 194 -8.40 3.44 -6.82
CA ILE A 194 -7.40 4.00 -7.72
C ILE A 194 -7.83 5.42 -8.05
N ALA A 195 -6.89 6.36 -7.97
CA ALA A 195 -7.16 7.75 -8.30
C ALA A 195 -5.89 8.41 -8.87
N GLN A 196 -6.07 9.38 -9.76
CA GLN A 196 -4.97 10.13 -10.36
C GLN A 196 -4.94 11.56 -9.81
N ARG A 197 -3.75 12.03 -9.40
CA ARG A 197 -3.58 13.43 -9.06
C ARG A 197 -3.76 14.27 -10.32
N ARG A 198 -4.62 15.29 -10.24
CA ARG A 198 -4.80 16.25 -11.36
C ARG A 198 -3.48 16.86 -11.81
N ALA A 199 -3.40 17.12 -13.13
CA ALA A 199 -2.27 17.78 -13.76
C ALA A 199 -2.15 19.26 -13.34
#